data_d99f1771ddc977cd9a26bbeddfe57b43
#
_entry.id   d99f1771ddc977cd9a26bbeddfe57b43
#
_cell.length_a   1.000
_cell.length_b   1.000
_cell.length_c   1.000
_cell.angle_alpha   90.00
_cell.angle_beta   90.00
_cell.angle_gamma   90.00
#
_symmetry.space_group_name_H-M   'P 1'
#
loop_
_entity.id
_entity.type
_entity.pdbx_description
1 polymer ?
#
loop_
_entity_poly.entity_id
_entity_poly.type
_entity_poly.pdbx_seq_one_letter_code
_entity_poly.pdbx_strand_id
1 'polypeptide(L)'
;RALARAVAQQVGVLSLGGGAPMHPRAAGTLEGRPVVLLEIDERVAARRIAHGVGRPMLEGQDPMARWRELAATRGETYRGLATHRVDAGHGSPAHVARTIIDALQLQGPARPEEENE
;
A
#
# COMPACT_ATOMS: atom_id res chain seq x y z
N ARG A 1 10.03 -18.57 -2.43
CA ARG A 1 10.05 -17.25 -1.95
C ARG A 1 8.69 -16.75 -1.60
N ALA A 2 8.56 -16.13 -0.46
CA ALA A 2 7.24 -15.83 0.09
C ALA A 2 6.43 -14.90 -0.80
N LEU A 3 7.05 -13.82 -1.29
CA LEU A 3 6.30 -12.89 -2.11
C LEU A 3 5.86 -13.53 -3.41
N ALA A 4 6.76 -14.23 -4.07
CA ALA A 4 6.42 -14.84 -5.34
C ALA A 4 5.31 -15.86 -5.17
N ARG A 5 5.36 -16.63 -4.08
CA ARG A 5 4.34 -17.63 -3.83
C ARG A 5 2.99 -16.96 -3.56
N ALA A 6 3.01 -15.88 -2.77
CA ALA A 6 1.78 -15.19 -2.44
C ALA A 6 1.14 -14.60 -3.69
N VAL A 7 1.96 -14.00 -4.56
CA VAL A 7 1.44 -13.41 -5.77
C VAL A 7 0.84 -14.49 -6.68
N ALA A 8 1.51 -15.62 -6.76
CA ALA A 8 1.04 -16.68 -7.64
C ALA A 8 -0.25 -17.30 -7.16
N GLN A 9 -0.47 -17.33 -5.84
CA GLN A 9 -1.63 -18.01 -5.29
C GLN A 9 -2.79 -17.08 -4.98
N GLN A 10 -2.52 -15.78 -4.88
CA GLN A 10 -3.53 -14.86 -4.41
C GLN A 10 -4.40 -14.38 -5.56
N VAL A 11 -5.71 -14.35 -5.31
CA VAL A 11 -6.66 -13.76 -6.22
C VAL A 11 -7.34 -12.64 -5.47
N GLY A 12 -7.46 -11.48 -6.08
CA GLY A 12 -8.05 -10.31 -5.45
C GLY A 12 -6.97 -9.35 -5.00
N VAL A 13 -7.00 -8.93 -3.76
CA VAL A 13 -6.08 -7.92 -3.26
C VAL A 13 -5.07 -8.55 -2.33
N LEU A 14 -3.80 -8.26 -2.57
CA LEU A 14 -2.73 -8.73 -1.71
C LEU A 14 -2.08 -7.52 -1.07
N SER A 15 -2.05 -7.51 0.25
CA SER A 15 -1.42 -6.42 0.99
C SER A 15 0.02 -6.84 1.30
N LEU A 16 0.96 -5.98 0.91
CA LEU A 16 2.37 -6.29 1.11
C LEU A 16 2.89 -5.61 2.36
N GLY A 17 3.65 -6.33 3.14
CA GLY A 17 4.37 -5.71 4.25
C GLY A 17 5.42 -4.76 3.71
N GLY A 18 5.84 -3.81 4.54
CA GLY A 18 6.73 -2.74 4.10
C GLY A 18 8.06 -3.23 3.57
N GLY A 19 8.55 -4.37 4.06
CA GLY A 19 9.84 -4.88 3.63
C GLY A 19 9.80 -5.71 2.37
N ALA A 20 8.62 -6.29 2.04
CA ALA A 20 8.53 -7.18 0.90
C ALA A 20 8.95 -6.51 -0.42
N PRO A 21 8.50 -5.26 -0.69
CA PRO A 21 8.89 -4.63 -1.95
C PRO A 21 10.38 -4.30 -2.03
N MET A 22 11.09 -4.34 -0.91
CA MET A 22 12.51 -4.04 -0.90
C MET A 22 13.38 -5.21 -1.33
N HIS A 23 12.79 -6.39 -1.48
CA HIS A 23 13.54 -7.54 -1.92
C HIS A 23 14.00 -7.33 -3.35
N PRO A 24 15.25 -7.74 -3.69
CA PRO A 24 15.76 -7.48 -5.04
C PRO A 24 14.93 -8.06 -6.16
N ARG A 25 14.15 -9.11 -5.89
CA ARG A 25 13.35 -9.74 -6.93
C ARG A 25 11.93 -9.23 -6.98
N ALA A 26 11.59 -8.25 -6.15
CA ALA A 26 10.20 -7.80 -6.09
C ALA A 26 9.74 -7.21 -7.42
N ALA A 27 10.60 -6.43 -8.06
CA ALA A 27 10.21 -5.79 -9.32
C ALA A 27 9.79 -6.82 -10.36
N GLY A 28 10.56 -7.89 -10.49
CA GLY A 28 10.22 -8.91 -11.46
C GLY A 28 8.94 -9.65 -11.09
N THR A 29 8.76 -9.91 -9.79
CA THR A 29 7.56 -10.61 -9.33
C THR A 29 6.31 -9.80 -9.60
N LEU A 30 6.40 -8.47 -9.43
CA LEU A 30 5.22 -7.61 -9.56
C LEU A 30 5.02 -7.09 -10.97
N GLU A 31 5.96 -7.36 -11.86
CA GLU A 31 5.89 -6.82 -13.20
C GLU A 31 4.60 -7.25 -13.90
N GLY A 32 3.96 -6.31 -14.56
CA GLY A 32 2.73 -6.61 -15.27
C GLY A 32 1.49 -6.66 -14.42
N ARG A 33 1.63 -6.40 -13.10
CA ARG A 33 0.49 -6.44 -12.21
C ARG A 33 0.21 -5.05 -11.70
N PRO A 34 -1.06 -4.73 -11.41
CA PRO A 34 -1.36 -3.44 -10.80
C PRO A 34 -0.79 -3.39 -9.39
N VAL A 35 -0.03 -2.36 -9.12
CA VAL A 35 0.57 -2.15 -7.80
C VAL A 35 0.16 -0.77 -7.34
N VAL A 36 -0.56 -0.70 -6.24
CA VAL A 36 -1.05 0.56 -5.71
C VAL A 36 -0.21 0.96 -4.51
N LEU A 37 0.33 2.16 -4.56
CA LEU A 37 1.06 2.72 -3.43
C LEU A 37 0.14 3.69 -2.72
N LEU A 38 -0.12 3.41 -1.45
CA LEU A 38 -0.91 4.31 -0.63
C LEU A 38 0.05 5.28 0.03
N GLU A 39 -0.16 6.57 -0.21
CA GLU A 39 0.76 7.59 0.28
C GLU A 39 0.09 8.48 1.29
N ILE A 40 0.84 8.87 2.31
CA ILE A 40 0.41 9.91 3.23
C ILE A 40 1.57 10.87 3.38
N ASP A 41 1.26 12.15 3.66
CA ASP A 41 2.32 13.10 3.88
C ASP A 41 2.73 13.08 5.34
N GLU A 42 3.79 13.82 5.63
CA GLU A 42 4.37 13.81 6.97
C GLU A 42 3.39 14.35 8.00
N ARG A 43 2.58 15.33 7.64
CA ARG A 43 1.62 15.90 8.57
C ARG A 43 0.59 14.87 8.99
N VAL A 44 0.09 14.09 8.04
CA VAL A 44 -0.87 13.06 8.36
C VAL A 44 -0.22 11.97 9.21
N ALA A 45 1.01 11.59 8.87
CA ALA A 45 1.73 10.59 9.65
C ALA A 45 1.90 11.05 11.08
N ALA A 46 2.28 12.31 11.28
CA ALA A 46 2.48 12.84 12.61
C ALA A 46 1.19 12.79 13.41
N ARG A 47 0.08 13.14 12.78
CA ARG A 47 -1.21 13.14 13.46
C ARG A 47 -1.61 11.73 13.88
N ARG A 48 -1.42 10.77 13.00
CA ARG A 48 -1.77 9.40 13.31
C ARG A 48 -0.91 8.81 14.40
N ILE A 49 0.37 9.14 14.38
CA ILE A 49 1.28 8.66 15.41
C ILE A 49 0.93 9.29 16.75
N ALA A 50 0.59 10.56 16.75
CA ALA A 50 0.25 11.26 18.00
C ALA A 50 -0.99 10.67 18.63
N HIS A 51 -1.88 10.07 17.85
CA HIS A 51 -3.09 9.49 18.41
C HIS A 51 -2.87 8.04 18.83
N GLY A 52 -1.63 7.59 18.89
CA GLY A 52 -1.35 6.25 19.38
C GLY A 52 -1.75 5.14 18.46
N VAL A 53 -1.91 5.43 17.20
CA VAL A 53 -2.23 4.41 16.24
C VAL A 53 -0.98 3.59 16.01
N GLY A 54 -1.07 2.29 16.22
CA GLY A 54 0.06 1.44 15.98
C GLY A 54 0.58 0.83 17.25
N ARG A 55 1.83 0.39 17.21
CA ARG A 55 2.41 -0.35 18.31
C ARG A 55 3.13 0.57 19.25
N PRO A 56 3.29 0.15 20.50
CA PRO A 56 4.10 0.91 21.44
C PRO A 56 5.53 1.02 20.91
N MET A 57 6.14 2.14 21.18
CA MET A 57 7.51 2.37 20.78
C MET A 57 8.43 1.99 21.93
N LEU A 58 9.62 1.53 21.57
CA LEU A 58 10.62 1.32 22.58
C LEU A 58 11.05 2.65 23.14
N GLU A 59 11.50 2.58 24.39
CA GLU A 59 11.92 3.79 25.05
C GLU A 59 13.04 4.45 24.27
N GLY A 60 12.99 5.75 24.15
CA GLY A 60 14.00 6.48 23.43
C GLY A 60 13.80 6.59 21.93
N GLN A 61 12.77 5.94 21.41
CA GLN A 61 12.53 6.02 19.99
C GLN A 61 11.61 7.19 19.67
N ASP A 62 11.89 7.83 18.55
CA ASP A 62 11.06 8.91 18.05
C ASP A 62 10.29 8.35 16.85
N PRO A 63 8.98 8.19 16.98
CA PRO A 63 8.20 7.62 15.88
C PRO A 63 8.29 8.41 14.59
N MET A 64 8.34 9.74 14.68
CA MET A 64 8.40 10.52 13.46
C MET A 64 9.77 10.41 12.80
N ALA A 65 10.83 10.30 13.59
CA ALA A 65 12.16 10.10 13.01
C ALA A 65 12.20 8.77 12.28
N ARG A 66 11.59 7.75 12.87
CA ARG A 66 11.53 6.45 12.23
C ARG A 66 10.73 6.50 10.94
N TRP A 67 9.59 7.20 10.98
CA TRP A 67 8.75 7.32 9.79
C TRP A 67 9.51 8.02 8.68
N ARG A 68 10.22 9.12 9.00
CA ARG A 68 10.98 9.84 8.00
C ARG A 68 12.09 8.98 7.41
N GLU A 69 12.75 8.21 8.27
CA GLU A 69 13.81 7.34 7.83
C GLU A 69 13.30 6.30 6.85
N LEU A 70 12.17 5.67 7.15
CA LEU A 70 11.60 4.68 6.26
C LEU A 70 11.12 5.32 4.96
N ALA A 71 10.54 6.51 5.04
CA ALA A 71 10.11 7.18 3.85
C ALA A 71 11.30 7.51 2.94
N ALA A 72 12.41 7.91 3.54
CA ALA A 72 13.59 8.25 2.76
C ALA A 72 14.24 7.02 2.15
N THR A 73 14.27 5.90 2.90
CA THR A 73 15.00 4.73 2.42
C THR A 73 14.16 3.85 1.51
N ARG A 74 12.85 3.85 1.68
CA ARG A 74 11.97 2.95 0.92
C ARG A 74 11.10 3.64 -0.10
N GLY A 75 10.91 4.95 0.07
CA GLY A 75 9.93 5.65 -0.75
C GLY A 75 10.22 5.58 -2.23
N GLU A 76 11.48 5.73 -2.60
CA GLU A 76 11.83 5.72 -4.00
C GLU A 76 11.56 4.35 -4.61
N THR A 77 11.90 3.29 -3.90
CA THR A 77 11.64 1.94 -4.37
C THR A 77 10.13 1.71 -4.52
N TYR A 78 9.35 2.14 -3.53
CA TYR A 78 7.91 1.97 -3.60
C TYR A 78 7.35 2.70 -4.82
N ARG A 79 7.77 3.93 -5.05
CA ARG A 79 7.27 4.70 -6.17
C ARG A 79 7.68 4.08 -7.50
N GLY A 80 8.86 3.48 -7.54
CA GLY A 80 9.31 2.83 -8.75
C GLY A 80 8.53 1.57 -9.08
N LEU A 81 8.02 0.89 -8.07
CA LEU A 81 7.25 -0.34 -8.29
C LEU A 81 5.77 -0.06 -8.53
N ALA A 82 5.29 1.10 -8.14
CA ALA A 82 3.86 1.39 -8.18
C ALA A 82 3.40 1.67 -9.60
N THR A 83 2.26 1.10 -9.96
CA THR A 83 1.59 1.50 -11.19
C THR A 83 0.61 2.62 -10.94
N HIS A 84 0.17 2.77 -9.68
CA HIS A 84 -0.77 3.81 -9.30
C HIS A 84 -0.40 4.31 -7.91
N ARG A 85 -0.53 5.61 -7.71
CA ARG A 85 -0.27 6.22 -6.41
C ARG A 85 -1.55 6.88 -5.95
N VAL A 86 -1.97 6.58 -4.73
CA VAL A 86 -3.24 7.06 -4.21
C VAL A 86 -2.99 7.71 -2.86
N ASP A 87 -3.56 8.90 -2.68
CA ASP A 87 -3.45 9.61 -1.41
C ASP A 87 -4.34 8.90 -0.40
N ALA A 88 -3.74 8.34 0.62
CA ALA A 88 -4.47 7.65 1.67
C ALA A 88 -4.55 8.47 2.94
N GLY A 89 -4.14 9.74 2.88
CA GLY A 89 -4.12 10.61 4.04
C GLY A 89 -5.41 11.37 4.28
N HIS A 90 -6.33 11.34 3.34
CA HIS A 90 -7.55 12.12 3.42
C HIS A 90 -8.74 11.23 3.11
N GLY A 91 -9.84 11.54 3.77
CA GLY A 91 -11.05 10.77 3.58
C GLY A 91 -11.06 9.49 4.39
N SER A 92 -12.14 8.76 4.30
CA SER A 92 -12.31 7.52 5.02
C SER A 92 -11.62 6.39 4.28
N PRO A 93 -11.41 5.26 4.95
CA PRO A 93 -10.89 4.10 4.24
C PRO A 93 -11.78 3.69 3.06
N ALA A 94 -13.10 3.84 3.20
CA ALA A 94 -13.99 3.52 2.09
C ALA A 94 -13.77 4.46 0.93
N HIS A 95 -13.50 5.74 1.21
CA HIS A 95 -13.22 6.69 0.15
C HIS A 95 -11.93 6.33 -0.58
N VAL A 96 -10.90 5.96 0.18
CA VAL A 96 -9.63 5.57 -0.41
C VAL A 96 -9.83 4.33 -1.29
N ALA A 97 -10.59 3.36 -0.79
CA ALA A 97 -10.84 2.16 -1.56
C ALA A 97 -11.56 2.48 -2.86
N ARG A 98 -12.53 3.40 -2.82
CA ARG A 98 -13.25 3.77 -4.03
C ARG A 98 -12.32 4.46 -5.02
N THR A 99 -11.41 5.29 -4.52
CA THR A 99 -10.43 5.93 -5.38
C THR A 99 -9.56 4.89 -6.09
N ILE A 100 -9.16 3.84 -5.38
CA ILE A 100 -8.37 2.79 -5.97
C ILE A 100 -9.17 2.06 -7.05
N ILE A 101 -10.42 1.74 -6.75
CA ILE A 101 -11.27 1.05 -7.71
C ILE A 101 -11.40 1.88 -8.98
N ASP A 102 -11.63 3.19 -8.83
CA ASP A 102 -11.78 4.05 -9.97
C ASP A 102 -10.47 4.14 -10.77
N ALA A 103 -9.35 4.24 -10.07
CA ALA A 103 -8.06 4.39 -10.72
C ALA A 103 -7.71 3.15 -11.54
N LEU A 104 -8.05 1.98 -11.03
CA LEU A 104 -7.75 0.75 -11.71
C LEU A 104 -8.88 0.31 -12.62
N GLN A 105 -9.99 1.03 -12.61
CA GLN A 105 -11.17 0.68 -13.40
C GLN A 105 -11.66 -0.72 -13.08
N LEU A 106 -11.60 -1.05 -11.78
CA LEU A 106 -12.04 -2.36 -11.35
C LEU A 106 -13.55 -2.39 -11.32
N GLN A 107 -14.09 -3.53 -11.69
CA GLN A 107 -15.54 -3.68 -11.74
C GLN A 107 -16.06 -4.49 -10.60
N GLY A 108 -15.33 -4.74 -9.64
CA GLY A 108 -15.79 -5.62 -8.60
C GLY A 108 -15.84 -7.04 -9.10
N PRO A 109 -16.18 -7.96 -8.24
CA PRO A 109 -16.23 -9.37 -8.66
C PRO A 109 -17.20 -9.49 -9.80
N ALA A 110 -16.87 -10.38 -10.67
CA ALA A 110 -17.73 -10.62 -11.80
C ALA A 110 -19.15 -10.62 -11.31
N ARG A 111 -19.96 -9.92 -11.98
CA ARG A 111 -21.32 -9.79 -11.58
C ARG A 111 -22.16 -10.39 -12.60
N PRO A 112 -22.27 -11.68 -12.56
CA PRO A 112 -23.07 -12.36 -13.58
C PRO A 112 -24.45 -11.80 -13.61
N GLU A 113 -24.93 -11.43 -12.46
CA GLU A 113 -26.27 -10.91 -12.41
C GLU A 113 -26.35 -9.60 -13.13
N GLU A 114 -25.27 -8.93 -13.21
CA GLU A 114 -25.31 -7.73 -13.94
C GLU A 114 -25.11 -7.93 -15.33
N GLU A 115 -24.45 -8.97 -15.59
CA GLU A 115 -24.23 -9.24 -16.89
C GLU A 115 -25.40 -9.60 -17.52
N ASN A 116 -26.08 -10.02 -16.80
CA ASN A 116 -27.10 -10.38 -17.34
C ASN A 116 -28.07 -9.73 -17.20
N GLU A 117 -27.79 -9.46 -16.84
CA GLU A 117 -28.33 -8.86 -16.68
C GLU A 117 -28.56 -8.45 -17.09
#